data_508954cdb4105bd035129d74d5ffb6d8
#
_entry.id   508954cdb4105bd035129d74d5ffb6d8
#
_cell.length_a   1.000
_cell.length_b   1.000
_cell.length_c   1.000
_cell.angle_alpha   90.00
_cell.angle_beta   90.00
_cell.angle_gamma   90.00
#
_symmetry.space_group_name_H-M   'P 1'
#
loop_
_entity.id
_entity.type
_entity.pdbx_description
1 polymer ?
#
loop_
_entity_poly.entity_id
_entity_poly.type
_entity_poly.pdbx_seq_one_letter_code
_entity_poly.pdbx_strand_id
1 'polypeptide(L)'
;KKTLLHAGPPITWENMQGPMRGSCIGAALFEGWAETEEEAVKMLEAGEVEFIPCHHCHAVGPMGGITSANMAVLKVVNQADGTTAYCTMNEGIGKVLRFGAYSQEVVDRLHWMADELGPVLSKALKLSDGGINLNVLIARAITQGDEFHQRNMAATLNFLKEVAPLIVKTDVSEDAKERVIQFLADTDQFFLNIMMAMGKSIVDYVRKDEEGCVVSTMTRNGYEFGVRVTGLGDQWFCAPVNTPIGLYFTGFTAEDGCPDNGASAICETVGVGGM
;
A
#
# COMPACT_ATOMS: atom_id res chain seq x y z
N LYS A 1 -13.23 -17.29 -5.58
CA LYS A 1 -13.52 -16.82 -4.23
C LYS A 1 -13.18 -15.34 -4.18
N LYS A 2 -14.06 -14.53 -3.60
CA LYS A 2 -13.79 -13.10 -3.37
C LYS A 2 -12.70 -13.01 -2.29
N THR A 3 -11.61 -12.30 -2.55
CA THR A 3 -10.48 -12.20 -1.64
C THR A 3 -10.00 -10.75 -1.55
N LEU A 4 -9.77 -10.26 -0.34
CA LEU A 4 -9.12 -8.99 -0.07
C LEU A 4 -7.84 -9.23 0.72
N LEU A 5 -6.75 -8.59 0.29
CA LEU A 5 -5.55 -8.48 1.10
C LEU A 5 -5.70 -7.31 2.07
N HIS A 6 -5.06 -7.40 3.23
CA HIS A 6 -5.12 -6.37 4.28
C HIS A 6 -3.78 -6.19 4.99
N ALA A 7 -3.59 -5.05 5.65
CA ALA A 7 -2.44 -4.80 6.51
C ALA A 7 -2.52 -5.62 7.80
N GLY A 8 -1.37 -5.88 8.38
CA GLY A 8 -1.25 -6.49 9.70
C GLY A 8 -1.27 -8.01 9.71
N PRO A 9 -1.26 -8.60 10.92
CA PRO A 9 -1.50 -10.01 11.11
C PRO A 9 -2.94 -10.39 10.72
N PRO A 10 -3.28 -11.69 10.64
CA PRO A 10 -4.64 -12.13 10.31
C PRO A 10 -5.70 -11.44 11.16
N ILE A 11 -6.80 -11.03 10.55
CA ILE A 11 -7.92 -10.35 11.22
C ILE A 11 -9.24 -10.80 10.60
N THR A 12 -10.30 -10.82 11.41
CA THR A 12 -11.67 -11.06 10.94
C THR A 12 -12.43 -9.74 10.81
N TRP A 13 -13.50 -9.74 10.03
CA TRP A 13 -14.33 -8.56 9.82
C TRP A 13 -14.80 -7.90 11.12
N GLU A 14 -15.19 -8.71 12.11
CA GLU A 14 -15.70 -8.24 13.40
C GLU A 14 -14.69 -7.41 14.18
N ASN A 15 -13.41 -7.71 14.02
CA ASN A 15 -12.30 -7.03 14.70
C ASN A 15 -11.74 -5.83 13.92
N MET A 16 -12.14 -5.66 12.65
CA MET A 16 -11.68 -4.53 11.85
C MET A 16 -12.23 -3.20 12.37
N GLN A 17 -11.38 -2.19 12.42
CA GLN A 17 -11.76 -0.83 12.78
C GLN A 17 -12.36 -0.07 11.58
N GLY A 18 -13.02 1.05 11.85
CA GLY A 18 -13.73 1.85 10.85
C GLY A 18 -12.97 2.10 9.55
N PRO A 19 -11.73 2.60 9.58
CA PRO A 19 -10.97 2.84 8.34
C PRO A 19 -10.72 1.58 7.51
N MET A 20 -10.43 0.44 8.15
CA MET A 20 -10.23 -0.82 7.43
C MET A 20 -11.54 -1.37 6.88
N ARG A 21 -12.64 -1.30 7.66
CA ARG A 21 -13.99 -1.67 7.18
C ARG A 21 -14.39 -0.83 5.97
N GLY A 22 -14.22 0.50 6.05
CA GLY A 22 -14.52 1.39 4.92
C GLY A 22 -13.70 1.06 3.68
N SER A 23 -12.43 0.71 3.85
CA SER A 23 -11.58 0.26 2.73
C SER A 23 -12.08 -1.06 2.12
N CYS A 24 -12.56 -2.01 2.94
CA CYS A 24 -13.15 -3.26 2.43
C CYS A 24 -14.45 -3.01 1.67
N ILE A 25 -15.31 -2.10 2.17
CA ILE A 25 -16.55 -1.69 1.49
C ILE A 25 -16.19 -1.07 0.13
N GLY A 26 -15.28 -0.11 0.10
CA GLY A 26 -14.85 0.54 -1.14
C GLY A 26 -14.23 -0.44 -2.14
N ALA A 27 -13.45 -1.42 -1.68
CA ALA A 27 -12.92 -2.46 -2.54
C ALA A 27 -14.01 -3.38 -3.11
N ALA A 28 -15.05 -3.70 -2.32
CA ALA A 28 -16.19 -4.49 -2.79
C ALA A 28 -17.01 -3.75 -3.87
N LEU A 29 -17.19 -2.43 -3.70
CA LEU A 29 -17.84 -1.57 -4.70
C LEU A 29 -16.97 -1.47 -5.97
N PHE A 30 -15.68 -1.24 -5.83
CA PHE A 30 -14.75 -1.20 -6.95
C PHE A 30 -14.71 -2.50 -7.76
N GLU A 31 -14.74 -3.65 -7.09
CA GLU A 31 -14.77 -4.97 -7.74
C GLU A 31 -16.15 -5.31 -8.35
N GLY A 32 -17.17 -4.48 -8.14
CA GLY A 32 -18.54 -4.77 -8.56
C GLY A 32 -19.16 -5.97 -7.85
N TRP A 33 -18.69 -6.28 -6.65
CA TRP A 33 -19.26 -7.36 -5.83
C TRP A 33 -20.55 -6.94 -5.15
N ALA A 34 -20.76 -5.65 -4.99
CA ALA A 34 -21.94 -5.01 -4.45
C ALA A 34 -22.19 -3.70 -5.20
N GLU A 35 -23.45 -3.28 -5.29
CA GLU A 35 -23.86 -2.01 -5.89
C GLU A 35 -24.03 -0.90 -4.85
N THR A 36 -24.27 -1.28 -3.59
CA THR A 36 -24.47 -0.35 -2.46
C THR A 36 -23.60 -0.71 -1.25
N GLU A 37 -23.44 0.25 -0.35
CA GLU A 37 -22.78 0.05 0.94
C GLU A 37 -23.44 -1.08 1.73
N GLU A 38 -24.77 -1.08 1.82
CA GLU A 38 -25.54 -2.06 2.58
C GLU A 38 -25.31 -3.49 2.05
N GLU A 39 -25.26 -3.65 0.74
CA GLU A 39 -24.96 -4.94 0.11
C GLU A 39 -23.54 -5.38 0.40
N ALA A 40 -22.56 -4.45 0.29
CA ALA A 40 -21.18 -4.73 0.61
C ALA A 40 -21.02 -5.18 2.08
N VAL A 41 -21.59 -4.44 3.02
CA VAL A 41 -21.54 -4.78 4.46
C VAL A 41 -22.15 -6.14 4.70
N LYS A 42 -23.35 -6.42 4.17
CA LYS A 42 -24.04 -7.70 4.33
C LYS A 42 -23.19 -8.87 3.82
N MET A 43 -22.53 -8.71 2.68
CA MET A 43 -21.64 -9.72 2.10
C MET A 43 -20.41 -9.97 2.98
N LEU A 44 -19.80 -8.88 3.49
CA LEU A 44 -18.61 -8.95 4.34
C LEU A 44 -18.94 -9.61 5.69
N GLU A 45 -20.06 -9.27 6.30
CA GLU A 45 -20.58 -9.87 7.53
C GLU A 45 -20.97 -11.35 7.35
N ALA A 46 -21.47 -11.73 6.18
CA ALA A 46 -21.78 -13.12 5.86
C ALA A 46 -20.54 -14.00 5.64
N GLY A 47 -19.33 -13.43 5.67
CA GLY A 47 -18.08 -14.19 5.47
C GLY A 47 -17.88 -14.67 4.02
N GLU A 48 -18.52 -14.03 3.05
CA GLU A 48 -18.36 -14.37 1.62
C GLU A 48 -17.01 -13.94 1.04
N VAL A 49 -16.29 -13.08 1.76
CA VAL A 49 -14.97 -12.55 1.39
C VAL A 49 -13.90 -13.15 2.29
N GLU A 50 -12.83 -13.63 1.68
CA GLU A 50 -11.65 -14.10 2.39
C GLU A 50 -10.70 -12.93 2.63
N PHE A 51 -10.19 -12.82 3.85
CA PHE A 51 -9.18 -11.83 4.22
C PHE A 51 -7.82 -12.50 4.39
N ILE A 52 -6.81 -11.97 3.70
CA ILE A 52 -5.45 -12.52 3.73
C ILE A 52 -4.46 -11.38 4.04
N PRO A 53 -3.53 -11.55 4.99
CA PRO A 53 -2.46 -10.58 5.20
C PRO A 53 -1.69 -10.30 3.92
N CYS A 54 -1.48 -9.03 3.57
CA CYS A 54 -0.63 -8.62 2.44
C CYS A 54 0.73 -9.34 2.47
N HIS A 55 1.29 -9.50 3.66
CA HIS A 55 2.58 -10.15 3.86
C HIS A 55 2.63 -11.62 3.45
N HIS A 56 1.50 -12.31 3.33
CA HIS A 56 1.43 -13.68 2.81
C HIS A 56 1.44 -13.74 1.27
N CYS A 57 1.18 -12.61 0.62
CA CYS A 57 1.07 -12.50 -0.84
C CYS A 57 2.15 -11.60 -1.45
N HIS A 58 3.29 -11.42 -0.76
CA HIS A 58 4.37 -10.52 -1.20
C HIS A 58 3.90 -9.08 -1.47
N ALA A 59 2.81 -8.66 -0.83
CA ALA A 59 2.20 -7.36 -1.03
C ALA A 59 2.30 -6.49 0.23
N VAL A 60 2.22 -5.19 0.02
CA VAL A 60 2.13 -4.18 1.06
C VAL A 60 1.24 -3.03 0.58
N GLY A 61 0.67 -2.30 1.52
CA GLY A 61 -0.06 -1.07 1.25
C GLY A 61 -0.15 -0.22 2.53
N PRO A 62 -0.21 1.11 2.40
CA PRO A 62 -0.31 2.00 3.53
C PRO A 62 -1.67 1.86 4.23
N MET A 63 -1.70 2.17 5.52
CA MET A 63 -2.89 2.13 6.37
C MET A 63 -3.56 0.75 6.36
N GLY A 64 -4.83 0.63 6.00
CA GLY A 64 -5.54 -0.65 5.93
C GLY A 64 -4.96 -1.68 4.95
N GLY A 65 -4.16 -1.22 3.99
CA GLY A 65 -3.47 -2.09 3.01
C GLY A 65 -4.41 -2.87 2.10
N ILE A 66 -5.71 -2.52 2.06
CA ILE A 66 -6.70 -3.27 1.29
C ILE A 66 -6.32 -3.27 -0.19
N THR A 67 -6.17 -4.49 -0.71
CA THR A 67 -5.85 -4.75 -2.10
C THR A 67 -6.77 -5.83 -2.64
N SER A 68 -7.37 -5.59 -3.78
CA SER A 68 -8.26 -6.53 -4.47
C SER A 68 -7.70 -6.94 -5.83
N ALA A 69 -8.34 -7.91 -6.49
CA ALA A 69 -7.81 -8.57 -7.67
C ALA A 69 -7.61 -7.64 -8.89
N ASN A 70 -8.49 -6.64 -9.06
CA ASN A 70 -8.46 -5.74 -10.22
C ASN A 70 -7.76 -4.39 -9.93
N MET A 71 -7.29 -4.16 -8.71
CA MET A 71 -6.49 -2.97 -8.41
C MET A 71 -5.15 -3.02 -9.15
N ALA A 72 -4.77 -1.92 -9.77
CA ALA A 72 -3.46 -1.79 -10.38
C ALA A 72 -2.35 -1.80 -9.30
N VAL A 73 -1.30 -2.59 -9.53
CA VAL A 73 -0.16 -2.71 -8.62
C VAL A 73 1.16 -2.40 -9.31
N LEU A 74 2.09 -1.85 -8.55
CA LEU A 74 3.49 -1.73 -8.95
C LEU A 74 4.26 -2.95 -8.43
N LYS A 75 5.14 -3.46 -9.28
CA LYS A 75 6.02 -4.59 -8.97
C LYS A 75 7.43 -4.10 -8.73
N VAL A 76 7.99 -4.46 -7.60
CA VAL A 76 9.40 -4.28 -7.27
C VAL A 76 10.12 -5.63 -7.34
N VAL A 77 11.31 -5.64 -7.92
CA VAL A 77 12.14 -6.85 -8.06
C VAL A 77 13.45 -6.65 -7.32
N ASN A 78 13.76 -7.54 -6.39
CA ASN A 78 15.06 -7.61 -5.77
C ASN A 78 16.06 -8.24 -6.73
N GLN A 79 17.08 -7.50 -7.12
CA GLN A 79 18.09 -7.95 -8.10
C GLN A 79 19.02 -9.04 -7.55
N ALA A 80 19.07 -9.25 -6.24
CA ALA A 80 19.94 -10.27 -5.65
C ALA A 80 19.49 -11.70 -6.03
N ASP A 81 18.17 -11.93 -6.13
CA ASP A 81 17.64 -13.28 -6.32
C ASP A 81 16.32 -13.35 -7.11
N GLY A 82 15.80 -12.21 -7.57
CA GLY A 82 14.54 -12.11 -8.28
C GLY A 82 13.28 -12.10 -7.37
N THR A 83 13.44 -12.02 -6.05
CA THR A 83 12.29 -11.86 -5.13
C THR A 83 11.46 -10.64 -5.53
N THR A 84 10.14 -10.80 -5.59
CA THR A 84 9.22 -9.75 -6.01
C THR A 84 8.35 -9.29 -4.86
N ALA A 85 8.02 -8.00 -4.84
CA ALA A 85 7.00 -7.44 -3.96
C ALA A 85 6.06 -6.53 -4.75
N TYR A 86 4.87 -6.35 -4.22
CA TYR A 86 3.80 -5.61 -4.87
C TYR A 86 3.21 -4.56 -3.93
N CYS A 87 2.82 -3.44 -4.48
CA CYS A 87 2.02 -2.43 -3.78
C CYS A 87 0.94 -1.86 -4.69
N THR A 88 -0.19 -1.46 -4.10
CA THR A 88 -1.16 -0.61 -4.80
C THR A 88 -0.54 0.74 -5.11
N MET A 89 -1.11 1.50 -6.02
CA MET A 89 -0.71 2.88 -6.29
C MET A 89 -1.29 3.80 -5.22
N ASN A 90 -0.52 4.82 -4.81
CA ASN A 90 -0.95 5.77 -3.80
C ASN A 90 -1.92 6.79 -4.42
N GLU A 91 -3.10 6.93 -3.83
CA GLU A 91 -4.16 7.84 -4.28
C GLU A 91 -3.94 9.30 -3.86
N GLY A 92 -2.93 9.58 -3.04
CA GLY A 92 -2.71 10.88 -2.40
C GLY A 92 -3.29 10.96 -0.99
N ILE A 93 -3.64 12.18 -0.55
CA ILE A 93 -4.18 12.50 0.78
C ILE A 93 -5.63 12.98 0.64
N GLY A 94 -6.42 12.81 1.69
CA GLY A 94 -7.82 13.25 1.76
C GLY A 94 -8.80 12.08 1.69
N LYS A 95 -9.83 12.18 0.88
CA LYS A 95 -10.81 11.11 0.67
C LYS A 95 -10.21 10.03 -0.23
N VAL A 96 -9.59 9.03 0.39
CA VAL A 96 -8.92 7.91 -0.30
C VAL A 96 -9.27 6.59 0.35
N LEU A 97 -9.23 5.50 -0.42
CA LEU A 97 -9.60 4.16 0.04
C LEU A 97 -8.79 3.75 1.28
N ARG A 98 -7.48 4.01 1.29
CA ARG A 98 -6.58 3.60 2.38
C ARG A 98 -6.94 4.22 3.74
N PHE A 99 -7.69 5.32 3.77
CA PHE A 99 -8.24 5.94 4.98
C PHE A 99 -9.69 5.56 5.24
N GLY A 100 -10.23 4.62 4.47
CA GLY A 100 -11.58 4.09 4.65
C GLY A 100 -12.67 4.89 3.93
N ALA A 101 -12.32 5.78 2.99
CA ALA A 101 -13.32 6.44 2.16
C ALA A 101 -13.74 5.54 0.99
N TYR A 102 -15.04 5.54 0.67
CA TYR A 102 -15.64 4.70 -0.37
C TYR A 102 -16.75 5.40 -1.16
N SER A 103 -16.74 6.74 -1.20
CA SER A 103 -17.68 7.48 -2.05
C SER A 103 -17.46 7.14 -3.52
N GLN A 104 -18.45 7.45 -4.37
CA GLN A 104 -18.36 7.22 -5.81
C GLN A 104 -17.08 7.83 -6.42
N GLU A 105 -16.69 9.02 -5.97
CA GLU A 105 -15.44 9.68 -6.40
C GLU A 105 -14.20 8.81 -6.12
N VAL A 106 -14.17 8.10 -4.99
CA VAL A 106 -13.06 7.19 -4.65
C VAL A 106 -13.08 5.97 -5.56
N VAL A 107 -14.24 5.37 -5.77
CA VAL A 107 -14.42 4.20 -6.66
C VAL A 107 -14.04 4.57 -8.09
N ASP A 108 -14.51 5.71 -8.60
CA ASP A 108 -14.17 6.20 -9.95
C ASP A 108 -12.67 6.43 -10.12
N ARG A 109 -12.01 6.98 -9.11
CA ARG A 109 -10.54 7.14 -9.11
C ARG A 109 -9.82 5.79 -9.14
N LEU A 110 -10.27 4.80 -8.38
CA LEU A 110 -9.69 3.46 -8.41
C LEU A 110 -9.84 2.82 -9.79
N HIS A 111 -10.99 2.97 -10.45
CA HIS A 111 -11.19 2.54 -11.83
C HIS A 111 -10.23 3.25 -12.78
N TRP A 112 -10.13 4.59 -12.69
CA TRP A 112 -9.17 5.34 -13.49
C TRP A 112 -7.72 4.86 -13.27
N MET A 113 -7.34 4.59 -12.02
CA MET A 113 -6.01 4.05 -11.70
C MET A 113 -5.78 2.67 -12.31
N ALA A 114 -6.81 1.81 -12.34
CA ALA A 114 -6.71 0.49 -12.93
C ALA A 114 -6.71 0.53 -14.46
N ASP A 115 -7.54 1.38 -15.06
CA ASP A 115 -7.82 1.39 -16.50
C ASP A 115 -6.91 2.32 -17.30
N GLU A 116 -6.33 3.36 -16.66
CA GLU A 116 -5.47 4.32 -17.35
C GLU A 116 -4.10 4.47 -16.68
N LEU A 117 -4.02 4.86 -15.40
CA LEU A 117 -2.74 5.12 -14.72
C LEU A 117 -1.81 3.89 -14.78
N GLY A 118 -2.31 2.74 -14.37
CA GLY A 118 -1.56 1.47 -14.37
C GLY A 118 -1.07 1.08 -15.76
N PRO A 119 -1.94 0.99 -16.77
CA PRO A 119 -1.55 0.70 -18.14
C PRO A 119 -0.54 1.68 -18.74
N VAL A 120 -0.69 2.99 -18.52
CA VAL A 120 0.27 4.00 -19.01
C VAL A 120 1.63 3.82 -18.36
N LEU A 121 1.67 3.68 -17.02
CA LEU A 121 2.92 3.42 -16.29
C LEU A 121 3.54 2.09 -16.72
N SER A 122 2.73 1.05 -16.93
CA SER A 122 3.23 -0.24 -17.44
C SER A 122 3.89 -0.13 -18.79
N LYS A 123 3.29 0.62 -19.73
CA LYS A 123 3.90 0.89 -21.06
C LYS A 123 5.19 1.69 -20.92
N ALA A 124 5.18 2.74 -20.09
CA ALA A 124 6.36 3.58 -19.86
C ALA A 124 7.53 2.79 -19.27
N LEU A 125 7.28 2.01 -18.21
CA LEU A 125 8.31 1.22 -17.54
C LEU A 125 8.89 0.11 -18.42
N LYS A 126 8.13 -0.43 -19.37
CA LYS A 126 8.65 -1.39 -20.38
C LYS A 126 9.65 -0.76 -21.35
N LEU A 127 9.66 0.56 -21.50
CA LEU A 127 10.63 1.29 -22.33
C LEU A 127 11.95 1.55 -21.60
N SER A 128 11.98 1.34 -20.27
CA SER A 128 13.24 1.38 -19.51
C SER A 128 13.93 0.01 -19.61
N ASP A 129 15.23 0.01 -19.82
CA ASP A 129 16.03 -1.22 -19.82
C ASP A 129 16.19 -1.73 -18.38
N GLY A 130 15.38 -2.73 -18.01
CA GLY A 130 15.40 -3.35 -16.68
C GLY A 130 14.64 -2.61 -15.58
N GLY A 131 13.88 -1.55 -15.89
CA GLY A 131 13.10 -0.78 -14.93
C GLY A 131 13.87 0.39 -14.30
N ILE A 132 13.32 0.96 -13.22
CA ILE A 132 13.91 2.09 -12.47
C ILE A 132 14.68 1.55 -11.26
N ASN A 133 15.95 1.98 -11.13
CA ASN A 133 16.77 1.61 -9.98
C ASN A 133 16.35 2.38 -8.72
N LEU A 134 15.62 1.72 -7.84
CA LEU A 134 15.07 2.33 -6.64
C LEU A 134 16.15 2.71 -5.61
N ASN A 135 17.27 1.97 -5.52
CA ASN A 135 18.34 2.31 -4.58
C ASN A 135 18.93 3.69 -4.89
N VAL A 136 19.18 3.99 -6.18
CA VAL A 136 19.72 5.29 -6.61
C VAL A 136 18.72 6.41 -6.33
N LEU A 137 17.44 6.17 -6.61
CA LEU A 137 16.37 7.14 -6.40
C LEU A 137 16.19 7.45 -4.91
N ILE A 138 16.14 6.41 -4.08
CA ILE A 138 15.97 6.54 -2.63
C ILE A 138 17.17 7.24 -1.98
N ALA A 139 18.41 6.86 -2.33
CA ALA A 139 19.59 7.52 -1.82
C ALA A 139 19.60 9.03 -2.14
N ARG A 140 19.17 9.40 -3.36
CA ARG A 140 19.01 10.81 -3.75
C ARG A 140 17.93 11.51 -2.94
N ALA A 141 16.75 10.89 -2.75
CA ALA A 141 15.66 11.46 -2.01
C ALA A 141 16.01 11.68 -0.52
N ILE A 142 16.73 10.75 0.11
CA ILE A 142 17.25 10.90 1.48
C ILE A 142 18.15 12.14 1.57
N THR A 143 19.07 12.33 0.65
CA THR A 143 19.96 13.52 0.65
C THR A 143 19.19 14.82 0.41
N GLN A 144 17.99 14.76 -0.11
CA GLN A 144 17.07 15.89 -0.33
C GLN A 144 16.10 16.10 0.84
N GLY A 145 16.16 15.27 1.89
CA GLY A 145 15.41 15.44 3.13
C GLY A 145 14.15 14.58 3.26
N ASP A 146 13.90 13.63 2.34
CA ASP A 146 12.82 12.66 2.52
C ASP A 146 13.19 11.62 3.57
N GLU A 147 12.15 11.14 4.27
CA GLU A 147 12.26 10.05 5.26
C GLU A 147 11.25 8.91 4.99
N PHE A 148 10.44 9.04 3.92
CA PHE A 148 9.51 8.04 3.35
C PHE A 148 8.31 7.64 4.22
N HIS A 149 8.07 8.32 5.34
CA HIS A 149 6.86 8.14 6.11
C HIS A 149 5.93 9.35 5.96
N GLN A 150 6.37 10.53 6.38
CA GLN A 150 5.62 11.77 6.23
C GLN A 150 6.05 12.57 5.00
N ARG A 151 7.33 12.48 4.64
CA ARG A 151 7.92 13.19 3.49
C ARG A 151 8.33 12.20 2.43
N ASN A 152 7.68 12.32 1.26
CA ASN A 152 7.93 11.53 0.06
C ASN A 152 8.02 12.41 -1.19
N MET A 153 8.01 13.73 -1.02
CA MET A 153 7.94 14.69 -2.11
C MET A 153 9.18 14.60 -3.02
N ALA A 154 10.38 14.59 -2.44
CA ALA A 154 11.60 14.48 -3.24
C ALA A 154 11.69 13.12 -3.97
N ALA A 155 11.26 12.04 -3.33
CA ALA A 155 11.23 10.72 -3.95
C ALA A 155 10.22 10.68 -5.11
N THR A 156 9.03 11.23 -4.92
CA THR A 156 8.00 11.31 -5.97
C THR A 156 8.47 12.17 -7.14
N LEU A 157 9.09 13.33 -6.88
CA LEU A 157 9.66 14.17 -7.94
C LEU A 157 10.81 13.49 -8.68
N ASN A 158 11.69 12.77 -7.95
CA ASN A 158 12.75 11.99 -8.59
C ASN A 158 12.17 10.84 -9.43
N PHE A 159 11.11 10.17 -8.97
CA PHE A 159 10.42 9.15 -9.75
C PHE A 159 9.76 9.75 -11.00
N LEU A 160 9.04 10.85 -10.85
CA LEU A 160 8.44 11.58 -11.98
C LEU A 160 9.49 11.98 -13.02
N LYS A 161 10.65 12.47 -12.58
CA LYS A 161 11.77 12.82 -13.48
C LYS A 161 12.24 11.64 -14.33
N GLU A 162 12.28 10.44 -13.75
CA GLU A 162 12.70 9.23 -14.47
C GLU A 162 11.57 8.72 -15.39
N VAL A 163 10.30 8.78 -14.96
CA VAL A 163 9.20 8.13 -15.70
C VAL A 163 8.53 9.03 -16.72
N ALA A 164 8.48 10.36 -16.53
CA ALA A 164 7.81 11.27 -17.46
C ALA A 164 8.40 11.22 -18.90
N PRO A 165 9.73 11.18 -19.12
CA PRO A 165 10.28 11.01 -20.47
C PRO A 165 9.89 9.67 -21.12
N LEU A 166 9.64 8.63 -20.31
CA LEU A 166 9.17 7.34 -20.79
C LEU A 166 7.68 7.40 -21.15
N ILE A 167 6.86 8.04 -20.32
CA ILE A 167 5.41 8.25 -20.59
C ILE A 167 5.24 8.98 -21.93
N VAL A 168 5.99 10.04 -22.17
CA VAL A 168 5.92 10.81 -23.44
C VAL A 168 6.21 9.94 -24.65
N LYS A 169 7.07 8.93 -24.53
CA LYS A 169 7.43 8.00 -25.62
C LYS A 169 6.41 6.88 -25.85
N THR A 170 5.43 6.71 -24.98
CA THR A 170 4.40 5.67 -25.18
C THR A 170 3.45 6.01 -26.34
N ASP A 171 2.74 5.01 -26.80
CA ASP A 171 1.73 5.11 -27.88
C ASP A 171 0.32 5.45 -27.37
N VAL A 172 0.18 5.90 -26.12
CA VAL A 172 -1.12 6.34 -25.58
C VAL A 172 -1.46 7.76 -26.02
N SER A 173 -2.73 8.17 -25.88
CA SER A 173 -3.17 9.53 -26.24
C SER A 173 -2.46 10.61 -25.42
N GLU A 174 -2.30 11.79 -26.01
CA GLU A 174 -1.68 12.92 -25.32
C GLU A 174 -2.46 13.30 -24.04
N ASP A 175 -3.77 13.26 -24.08
CA ASP A 175 -4.63 13.53 -22.92
C ASP A 175 -4.38 12.52 -21.76
N ALA A 176 -4.16 11.24 -22.08
CA ALA A 176 -3.80 10.25 -21.06
C ALA A 176 -2.42 10.49 -20.49
N LYS A 177 -1.44 10.87 -21.32
CA LYS A 177 -0.08 11.26 -20.86
C LYS A 177 -0.18 12.46 -19.91
N GLU A 178 -0.92 13.49 -20.29
CA GLU A 178 -1.12 14.69 -19.49
C GLU A 178 -1.73 14.35 -18.13
N ARG A 179 -2.85 13.62 -18.11
CA ARG A 179 -3.51 13.23 -16.84
C ARG A 179 -2.61 12.43 -15.92
N VAL A 180 -1.86 11.48 -16.46
CA VAL A 180 -0.94 10.63 -15.66
C VAL A 180 0.23 11.45 -15.11
N ILE A 181 0.86 12.31 -15.92
CA ILE A 181 1.96 13.16 -15.47
C ILE A 181 1.45 14.16 -14.42
N GLN A 182 0.28 14.76 -14.64
CA GLN A 182 -0.32 15.70 -13.70
C GLN A 182 -0.65 15.02 -12.37
N PHE A 183 -1.26 13.82 -12.40
CA PHE A 183 -1.55 13.05 -11.18
C PHE A 183 -0.28 12.76 -10.38
N LEU A 184 0.80 12.34 -11.03
CA LEU A 184 2.09 12.10 -10.36
C LEU A 184 2.70 13.39 -9.79
N ALA A 185 2.53 14.52 -10.48
CA ALA A 185 3.03 15.81 -10.02
C ALA A 185 2.24 16.33 -8.80
N ASP A 186 0.94 16.04 -8.72
CA ASP A 186 0.04 16.49 -7.65
C ASP A 186 0.02 15.54 -6.43
N THR A 187 0.59 14.34 -6.57
CA THR A 187 0.53 13.31 -5.52
C THR A 187 1.86 13.16 -4.79
N ASP A 188 2.16 14.07 -3.88
CA ASP A 188 3.44 14.13 -3.14
C ASP A 188 3.85 12.80 -2.49
N GLN A 189 2.88 11.98 -2.08
CA GLN A 189 3.12 10.69 -1.42
C GLN A 189 3.10 9.49 -2.38
N PHE A 190 3.11 9.69 -3.70
CA PHE A 190 3.02 8.57 -4.63
C PHE A 190 4.10 7.52 -4.41
N PHE A 191 5.32 7.95 -4.10
CA PHE A 191 6.45 7.05 -3.89
C PHE A 191 6.38 6.23 -2.60
N LEU A 192 5.56 6.61 -1.62
CA LEU A 192 5.43 5.88 -0.34
C LEU A 192 5.19 4.38 -0.56
N ASN A 193 4.22 4.03 -1.41
CA ASN A 193 3.88 2.64 -1.66
C ASN A 193 5.03 1.87 -2.33
N ILE A 194 5.75 2.52 -3.25
CA ILE A 194 6.93 1.95 -3.92
C ILE A 194 8.04 1.66 -2.90
N MET A 195 8.28 2.61 -1.97
CA MET A 195 9.23 2.41 -0.89
C MET A 195 8.85 1.23 0.00
N MET A 196 7.57 1.10 0.35
CA MET A 196 7.07 -0.04 1.12
C MET A 196 7.31 -1.37 0.37
N ALA A 197 7.05 -1.43 -0.93
CA ALA A 197 7.30 -2.62 -1.73
C ALA A 197 8.81 -2.94 -1.85
N MET A 198 9.66 -1.91 -1.92
CA MET A 198 11.11 -2.13 -1.85
C MET A 198 11.50 -2.78 -0.52
N GLY A 199 11.06 -2.21 0.61
CA GLY A 199 11.29 -2.80 1.94
C GLY A 199 10.77 -4.23 2.03
N LYS A 200 9.56 -4.48 1.49
CA LYS A 200 8.98 -5.83 1.42
C LYS A 200 9.87 -6.81 0.63
N SER A 201 10.41 -6.40 -0.51
CA SER A 201 11.29 -7.25 -1.31
C SER A 201 12.58 -7.63 -0.59
N ILE A 202 13.10 -6.72 0.26
CA ILE A 202 14.30 -6.97 1.08
C ILE A 202 13.98 -7.97 2.19
N VAL A 203 12.92 -7.77 2.96
CA VAL A 203 12.59 -8.66 4.08
C VAL A 203 12.09 -10.02 3.61
N ASP A 204 11.43 -10.11 2.46
CA ASP A 204 11.06 -11.39 1.86
C ASP A 204 12.28 -12.17 1.37
N TYR A 205 13.33 -11.50 0.91
CA TYR A 205 14.61 -12.12 0.65
C TYR A 205 15.25 -12.69 1.92
N VAL A 206 15.31 -11.87 2.99
CA VAL A 206 15.87 -12.30 4.29
C VAL A 206 15.08 -13.46 4.89
N ARG A 207 13.77 -13.53 4.68
CA ARG A 207 12.91 -14.62 5.17
C ARG A 207 13.22 -16.00 4.57
N LYS A 208 14.00 -16.07 3.51
CA LYS A 208 14.47 -17.35 2.95
C LYS A 208 15.52 -18.03 3.81
N ASP A 209 16.08 -17.31 4.77
CA ASP A 209 16.98 -17.90 5.79
C ASP A 209 16.14 -18.63 6.84
N GLU A 210 16.12 -19.96 6.74
CA GLU A 210 15.35 -20.84 7.63
C GLU A 210 16.02 -21.03 9.02
N GLU A 211 17.25 -20.60 9.19
CA GLU A 211 17.99 -20.68 10.46
C GLU A 211 18.12 -19.32 11.16
N GLY A 212 17.61 -18.26 10.54
CA GLY A 212 17.76 -16.90 11.02
C GLY A 212 16.91 -16.56 12.25
N CYS A 213 17.24 -15.45 12.88
CA CYS A 213 16.49 -14.87 14.00
C CYS A 213 16.16 -13.39 13.79
N VAL A 214 16.06 -12.96 12.52
CA VAL A 214 15.80 -11.57 12.17
C VAL A 214 14.31 -11.28 12.19
N VAL A 215 13.89 -10.17 12.81
CA VAL A 215 12.54 -9.66 12.70
C VAL A 215 12.32 -9.18 11.26
N SER A 216 11.55 -9.94 10.50
CA SER A 216 11.33 -9.71 9.08
C SER A 216 10.02 -8.96 8.78
N THR A 217 9.15 -8.85 9.76
CA THR A 217 7.86 -8.18 9.62
C THR A 217 7.45 -7.59 10.96
N MET A 218 7.08 -6.32 10.96
CA MET A 218 6.35 -5.64 12.02
C MET A 218 5.19 -4.91 11.36
N THR A 219 3.97 -5.12 11.84
CA THR A 219 2.81 -4.56 11.16
C THR A 219 1.58 -4.52 12.09
N ARG A 220 0.61 -3.70 11.75
CA ARG A 220 -0.59 -3.43 12.55
C ARG A 220 -1.84 -3.50 11.70
N ASN A 221 -2.93 -4.00 12.26
CA ASN A 221 -4.21 -4.08 11.60
C ASN A 221 -5.33 -3.26 12.28
N GLY A 222 -4.96 -2.38 13.22
CA GLY A 222 -5.91 -1.60 14.02
C GLY A 222 -6.50 -2.36 15.21
N TYR A 223 -6.20 -3.64 15.36
CA TYR A 223 -6.63 -4.51 16.46
C TYR A 223 -5.42 -5.15 17.15
N GLU A 224 -4.49 -5.69 16.36
CA GLU A 224 -3.26 -6.30 16.84
C GLU A 224 -2.03 -5.74 16.11
N PHE A 225 -0.93 -5.69 16.85
CA PHE A 225 0.43 -5.59 16.35
C PHE A 225 0.98 -7.00 16.16
N GLY A 226 1.52 -7.28 14.99
CA GLY A 226 2.06 -8.59 14.64
C GLY A 226 3.53 -8.50 14.23
N VAL A 227 4.31 -9.50 14.66
CA VAL A 227 5.72 -9.68 14.33
C VAL A 227 5.92 -11.06 13.71
N ARG A 228 6.79 -11.15 12.70
CA ARG A 228 7.31 -12.40 12.15
C ARG A 228 8.83 -12.41 12.21
N VAL A 229 9.39 -13.60 12.47
CA VAL A 229 10.83 -13.81 12.62
C VAL A 229 11.28 -14.86 11.60
N THR A 230 12.45 -14.67 10.99
CA THR A 230 13.06 -15.70 10.12
C THR A 230 13.31 -16.98 10.93
N GLY A 231 13.35 -18.12 10.27
CA GLY A 231 13.50 -19.43 10.93
C GLY A 231 12.24 -19.98 11.58
N LEU A 232 11.16 -19.18 11.72
CA LEU A 232 9.90 -19.60 12.33
C LEU A 232 8.74 -19.71 11.32
N GLY A 233 9.05 -19.79 10.04
CA GLY A 233 8.07 -19.94 8.97
C GLY A 233 7.06 -18.79 8.94
N ASP A 234 5.77 -19.13 8.84
CA ASP A 234 4.68 -18.14 8.76
C ASP A 234 4.03 -17.82 10.10
N GLN A 235 4.67 -18.18 11.21
CA GLN A 235 4.14 -17.90 12.54
C GLN A 235 4.08 -16.39 12.81
N TRP A 236 2.94 -15.94 13.34
CA TRP A 236 2.73 -14.59 13.85
C TRP A 236 2.83 -14.58 15.38
N PHE A 237 3.50 -13.57 15.90
CA PHE A 237 3.50 -13.21 17.31
C PHE A 237 2.72 -11.91 17.44
N CYS A 238 1.55 -11.97 18.07
CA CYS A 238 0.62 -10.84 18.12
C CYS A 238 0.41 -10.34 19.55
N ALA A 239 0.15 -9.04 19.64
CA ALA A 239 -0.29 -8.37 20.86
C ALA A 239 -1.31 -7.28 20.51
N PRO A 240 -2.23 -6.93 21.44
CA PRO A 240 -3.18 -5.84 21.21
C PRO A 240 -2.47 -4.52 20.88
N VAL A 241 -3.03 -3.74 19.95
CA VAL A 241 -2.56 -2.38 19.64
C VAL A 241 -3.25 -1.39 20.55
N ASN A 242 -2.49 -0.47 21.15
CA ASN A 242 -3.04 0.61 21.95
C ASN A 242 -3.60 1.73 21.07
N THR A 243 -4.70 2.31 21.50
CA THR A 243 -5.18 3.58 20.93
C THR A 243 -4.16 4.67 21.30
N PRO A 244 -3.74 5.51 20.35
CA PRO A 244 -2.81 6.61 20.62
C PRO A 244 -3.39 7.57 21.67
N ILE A 245 -2.55 8.01 22.61
CA ILE A 245 -2.88 9.07 23.58
C ILE A 245 -2.12 10.32 23.13
N GLY A 246 -2.86 11.37 22.86
CA GLY A 246 -2.23 12.61 22.39
C GLY A 246 -3.21 13.76 22.24
N LEU A 247 -2.79 14.78 21.49
CA LEU A 247 -3.66 15.88 21.11
C LEU A 247 -4.58 15.43 19.98
N TYR A 248 -5.87 15.60 20.18
CA TYR A 248 -6.89 15.31 19.17
C TYR A 248 -7.25 16.59 18.42
N PHE A 249 -7.72 16.43 17.19
CA PHE A 249 -8.28 17.57 16.44
C PHE A 249 -9.55 18.10 17.13
N THR A 250 -9.87 19.35 16.90
CA THR A 250 -11.08 19.98 17.47
C THR A 250 -12.31 19.16 17.12
N GLY A 251 -13.10 18.80 18.13
CA GLY A 251 -14.31 18.00 17.99
C GLY A 251 -14.11 16.48 18.08
N PHE A 252 -12.87 16.03 18.30
CA PHE A 252 -12.55 14.61 18.50
C PHE A 252 -11.99 14.35 19.89
N THR A 253 -12.19 13.13 20.40
CA THR A 253 -11.78 12.67 21.73
C THR A 253 -11.04 11.34 21.61
N ALA A 254 -10.56 10.80 22.73
CA ALA A 254 -9.96 9.46 22.78
C ALA A 254 -10.94 8.34 22.33
N GLU A 255 -12.25 8.58 22.46
CA GLU A 255 -13.27 7.61 22.04
C GLU A 255 -13.39 7.51 20.51
N ASP A 256 -13.01 8.58 19.81
CA ASP A 256 -12.95 8.61 18.34
C ASP A 256 -11.64 8.02 17.80
N GLY A 257 -10.66 7.77 18.69
CA GLY A 257 -9.34 7.26 18.34
C GLY A 257 -9.41 5.81 17.84
N CYS A 258 -8.81 5.57 16.68
CA CYS A 258 -8.58 4.22 16.17
C CYS A 258 -7.15 3.79 16.48
N PRO A 259 -6.90 2.56 16.97
CA PRO A 259 -5.57 2.01 17.03
C PRO A 259 -4.91 2.01 15.65
N ASP A 260 -3.59 2.20 15.61
CA ASP A 260 -2.86 2.30 14.35
C ASP A 260 -3.04 1.02 13.51
N ASN A 261 -3.37 1.21 12.24
CA ASN A 261 -3.40 0.16 11.23
C ASN A 261 -2.41 0.53 10.12
N GLY A 262 -1.47 -0.33 9.83
CA GLY A 262 -0.50 -0.05 8.78
C GLY A 262 0.44 -1.21 8.51
N ALA A 263 0.53 -1.59 7.25
CA ALA A 263 1.64 -2.40 6.75
C ALA A 263 2.94 -1.57 6.66
N SER A 264 2.87 -0.29 6.97
CA SER A 264 3.98 0.68 6.91
C SER A 264 5.15 0.33 7.82
N ALA A 265 4.92 -0.44 8.88
CA ALA A 265 6.00 -0.98 9.72
C ALA A 265 7.05 -1.79 8.94
N ILE A 266 6.82 -2.11 7.66
CA ILE A 266 7.83 -2.69 6.79
C ILE A 266 8.97 -1.71 6.50
N CYS A 267 8.70 -0.41 6.44
CA CYS A 267 9.71 0.61 6.24
C CYS A 267 10.62 0.72 7.47
N GLU A 268 10.06 0.70 8.66
CA GLU A 268 10.80 0.69 9.91
C GLU A 268 11.65 -0.59 10.05
N THR A 269 11.13 -1.74 9.57
CA THR A 269 11.89 -3.00 9.60
C THR A 269 13.19 -2.92 8.79
N VAL A 270 13.21 -2.17 7.70
CA VAL A 270 14.42 -1.95 6.88
C VAL A 270 15.17 -0.66 7.23
N GLY A 271 14.75 0.05 8.27
CA GLY A 271 15.44 1.24 8.78
C GLY A 271 15.20 2.52 8.00
N VAL A 272 14.07 2.64 7.31
CA VAL A 272 13.64 3.86 6.62
C VAL A 272 12.20 4.20 6.97
N GLY A 273 11.92 5.48 7.10
CA GLY A 273 10.59 6.02 7.38
C GLY A 273 10.11 5.81 8.82
N GLY A 274 9.56 6.84 9.42
CA GLY A 274 8.77 6.73 10.64
C GLY A 274 9.49 6.44 11.95
N MET A 275 10.80 6.63 12.01
CA MET A 275 11.53 6.55 13.28
C MET A 275 11.72 7.92 13.90
#